data_5b32fe9927b279760a463212bce7d2e9
#
_entry.id   5b32fe9927b279760a463212bce7d2e9
#
_cell.length_a   1.000
_cell.length_b   1.000
_cell.length_c   1.000
_cell.angle_alpha   90.00
_cell.angle_beta   90.00
_cell.angle_gamma   90.00
#
_symmetry.space_group_name_H-M   'P 1'
#
loop_
_entity.id
_entity.type
_entity.pdbx_description
1 polymer ?
#
loop_
_entity_poly.entity_id
_entity_poly.type
_entity_poly.pdbx_seq_one_letter_code
_entity_poly.pdbx_strand_id
1 'polypeptide(L)'
;MESEVNGILVAAHELKAPLSVLRQLAFSLDFVDAAGAKRVQSEMISVSDRAIRQVNDLTKIARLEDGLFEMEPISVRAVCDEVTAELAHLFRFNNRDLQIKYSNNSRLVVANHDLLFSVIYNFCLNAMHYSSEETLSELVVKDYHGMVRVKVRDFGPALPMDVWREMKRGWIKRPTSIAMRPGSSGLGLFIASKFSRYMNADVGAIRHRDGTSFFVDLPISKQARLF
;
A
#
# COMPACT_ATOMS: atom_id res chain seq x y z
N MET A 1 -17.71 -19.43 -0.63
CA MET A 1 -18.99 -18.73 -0.97
C MET A 1 -19.33 -17.57 -0.04
N GLU A 2 -19.60 -17.73 1.26
CA GLU A 2 -19.90 -16.57 2.15
C GLU A 2 -18.73 -15.59 2.32
N SER A 3 -17.50 -16.05 2.31
CA SER A 3 -16.29 -15.22 2.41
C SER A 3 -16.03 -14.40 1.13
N GLU A 4 -16.39 -14.90 -0.04
CA GLU A 4 -16.22 -14.25 -1.35
C GLU A 4 -17.29 -13.19 -1.60
N VAL A 5 -18.56 -13.49 -1.26
CA VAL A 5 -19.67 -12.52 -1.35
C VAL A 5 -19.40 -11.31 -0.45
N ASN A 6 -18.86 -11.51 0.75
CA ASN A 6 -18.42 -10.43 1.63
C ASN A 6 -17.27 -9.60 1.01
N GLY A 7 -16.34 -10.23 0.30
CA GLY A 7 -15.23 -9.53 -0.36
C GLY A 7 -15.72 -8.60 -1.47
N ILE A 8 -16.63 -9.05 -2.31
CA ILE A 8 -17.23 -8.26 -3.41
C ILE A 8 -18.09 -7.11 -2.86
N LEU A 9 -18.86 -7.36 -1.82
CA LEU A 9 -19.71 -6.31 -1.22
C LEU A 9 -18.88 -5.18 -0.62
N VAL A 10 -17.79 -5.53 0.05
CA VAL A 10 -16.85 -4.54 0.58
C VAL A 10 -16.13 -3.82 -0.55
N ALA A 11 -15.69 -4.53 -1.59
CA ALA A 11 -15.09 -3.92 -2.78
C ALA A 11 -16.02 -2.88 -3.42
N ALA A 12 -17.31 -3.20 -3.56
CA ALA A 12 -18.29 -2.27 -4.11
C ALA A 12 -18.49 -1.04 -3.22
N HIS A 13 -18.51 -1.21 -1.90
CA HIS A 13 -18.57 -0.09 -0.94
C HIS A 13 -17.32 0.80 -1.02
N GLU A 14 -16.16 0.21 -1.14
CA GLU A 14 -14.88 0.90 -1.20
C GLU A 14 -14.68 1.70 -2.50
N LEU A 15 -15.22 1.21 -3.62
CA LEU A 15 -15.22 1.94 -4.89
C LEU A 15 -16.19 3.13 -4.89
N LYS A 16 -17.21 3.12 -4.05
CA LYS A 16 -18.14 4.24 -3.93
C LYS A 16 -17.46 5.52 -3.42
N ALA A 17 -16.47 5.38 -2.51
CA ALA A 17 -15.75 6.53 -1.95
C ALA A 17 -14.96 7.32 -3.02
N PRO A 18 -14.04 6.73 -3.81
CA PRO A 18 -13.32 7.46 -4.85
C PRO A 18 -14.26 8.01 -5.93
N LEU A 19 -15.32 7.29 -6.31
CA LEU A 19 -16.30 7.79 -7.27
C LEU A 19 -17.07 9.01 -6.74
N SER A 20 -17.38 9.04 -5.44
CA SER A 20 -18.02 10.19 -4.81
C SER A 20 -17.08 11.40 -4.78
N VAL A 21 -15.78 11.19 -4.52
CA VAL A 21 -14.77 12.25 -4.56
C VAL A 21 -14.60 12.77 -5.98
N LEU A 22 -14.51 11.91 -6.99
CA LEU A 22 -14.44 12.31 -8.40
C LEU A 22 -15.64 13.17 -8.81
N ARG A 23 -16.85 12.77 -8.40
CA ARG A 23 -18.07 13.54 -8.66
C ARG A 23 -17.99 14.93 -7.99
N GLN A 24 -17.54 15.01 -6.75
CA GLN A 24 -17.40 16.28 -6.03
C GLN A 24 -16.37 17.20 -6.70
N LEU A 25 -15.22 16.64 -7.11
CA LEU A 25 -14.19 17.37 -7.84
C LEU A 25 -14.70 17.90 -9.19
N ALA A 26 -15.47 17.08 -9.93
CA ALA A 26 -16.08 17.51 -11.17
C ALA A 26 -17.04 18.70 -10.98
N PHE A 27 -17.85 18.71 -9.93
CA PHE A 27 -18.69 19.86 -9.61
C PHE A 27 -17.90 21.11 -9.20
N SER A 28 -16.73 20.94 -8.59
CA SER A 28 -15.90 22.08 -8.18
C SER A 28 -15.24 22.83 -9.35
N LEU A 29 -15.13 22.19 -10.54
CA LEU A 29 -14.55 22.79 -11.72
C LEU A 29 -15.27 24.06 -12.17
N ASP A 30 -16.59 24.14 -11.96
CA ASP A 30 -17.42 25.28 -12.35
C ASP A 30 -17.18 26.54 -11.48
N PHE A 31 -16.49 26.37 -10.34
CA PHE A 31 -16.31 27.42 -9.33
C PHE A 31 -14.85 27.85 -9.11
N VAL A 32 -13.90 27.37 -9.94
CA VAL A 32 -12.47 27.67 -9.81
C VAL A 32 -11.94 28.38 -11.03
N ASP A 33 -10.87 29.17 -10.84
CA ASP A 33 -10.15 29.78 -11.93
C ASP A 33 -9.29 28.76 -12.72
N ALA A 34 -8.63 29.18 -13.79
CA ALA A 34 -7.82 28.32 -14.65
C ALA A 34 -6.69 27.59 -13.90
N ALA A 35 -6.11 28.19 -12.86
CA ALA A 35 -5.08 27.56 -12.04
C ALA A 35 -5.69 26.52 -11.11
N GLY A 36 -6.82 26.82 -10.50
CA GLY A 36 -7.62 25.90 -9.69
C GLY A 36 -8.13 24.71 -10.52
N ALA A 37 -8.58 24.94 -11.74
CA ALA A 37 -9.04 23.89 -12.64
C ALA A 37 -7.94 22.86 -12.94
N LYS A 38 -6.69 23.29 -13.17
CA LYS A 38 -5.55 22.37 -13.34
C LYS A 38 -5.29 21.53 -12.09
N ARG A 39 -5.41 22.11 -10.90
CA ARG A 39 -5.23 21.37 -9.63
C ARG A 39 -6.32 20.33 -9.45
N VAL A 40 -7.60 20.71 -9.66
CA VAL A 40 -8.74 19.80 -9.58
C VAL A 40 -8.60 18.66 -10.59
N GLN A 41 -8.19 18.95 -11.82
CA GLN A 41 -7.94 17.94 -12.85
C GLN A 41 -6.86 16.94 -12.42
N SER A 42 -5.73 17.43 -11.88
CA SER A 42 -4.65 16.56 -11.38
C SER A 42 -5.13 15.68 -10.22
N GLU A 43 -5.96 16.20 -9.33
CA GLU A 43 -6.55 15.45 -8.23
C GLU A 43 -7.53 14.39 -8.73
N MET A 44 -8.37 14.71 -9.72
CA MET A 44 -9.27 13.75 -10.36
C MET A 44 -8.51 12.59 -11.00
N ILE A 45 -7.41 12.87 -11.71
CA ILE A 45 -6.55 11.83 -12.29
C ILE A 45 -5.99 10.94 -11.17
N SER A 46 -5.43 11.52 -10.12
CA SER A 46 -4.86 10.77 -8.99
C SER A 46 -5.89 9.87 -8.31
N VAL A 47 -7.12 10.37 -8.09
CA VAL A 47 -8.21 9.58 -7.49
C VAL A 47 -8.66 8.46 -8.42
N SER A 48 -8.74 8.73 -9.74
CA SER A 48 -9.11 7.74 -10.75
C SER A 48 -8.09 6.62 -10.84
N ASP A 49 -6.78 6.95 -10.92
CA ASP A 49 -5.71 5.96 -11.00
C ASP A 49 -5.68 5.06 -9.76
N ARG A 50 -5.91 5.65 -8.57
CA ARG A 50 -6.03 4.88 -7.33
C ARG A 50 -7.23 3.93 -7.36
N ALA A 51 -8.39 4.37 -7.86
CA ALA A 51 -9.58 3.54 -7.96
C ALA A 51 -9.38 2.38 -8.95
N ILE A 52 -8.77 2.64 -10.12
CA ILE A 52 -8.42 1.63 -11.11
C ILE A 52 -7.47 0.59 -10.51
N ARG A 53 -6.44 1.03 -9.79
CA ARG A 53 -5.51 0.13 -9.12
C ARG A 53 -6.20 -0.75 -8.07
N GLN A 54 -7.11 -0.18 -7.29
CA GLN A 54 -7.90 -0.96 -6.32
C GLN A 54 -8.74 -2.04 -7.00
N VAL A 55 -9.37 -1.73 -8.14
CA VAL A 55 -10.11 -2.73 -8.94
C VAL A 55 -9.19 -3.84 -9.43
N ASN A 56 -8.00 -3.47 -9.95
CA ASN A 56 -7.02 -4.45 -10.43
C ASN A 56 -6.55 -5.36 -9.29
N ASP A 57 -6.27 -4.81 -8.12
CA ASP A 57 -5.84 -5.58 -6.95
C ASP A 57 -6.95 -6.51 -6.44
N LEU A 58 -8.21 -6.07 -6.47
CA LEU A 58 -9.35 -6.93 -6.15
C LEU A 58 -9.52 -8.07 -7.15
N THR A 59 -9.30 -7.79 -8.43
CA THR A 59 -9.30 -8.82 -9.48
C THR A 59 -8.17 -9.82 -9.24
N LYS A 60 -6.97 -9.36 -8.87
CA LYS A 60 -5.87 -10.26 -8.47
C LYS A 60 -6.25 -11.13 -7.27
N ILE A 61 -6.90 -10.55 -6.24
CA ILE A 61 -7.36 -11.31 -5.06
C ILE A 61 -8.33 -12.43 -5.47
N ALA A 62 -9.30 -12.15 -6.34
CA ALA A 62 -10.25 -13.14 -6.82
C ALA A 62 -9.56 -14.29 -7.57
N ARG A 63 -8.40 -14.04 -8.17
CA ARG A 63 -7.63 -15.02 -8.96
C ARG A 63 -6.49 -15.68 -8.17
N LEU A 64 -6.29 -15.36 -6.88
CA LEU A 64 -5.25 -16.00 -6.08
C LEU A 64 -5.45 -17.52 -5.98
N GLU A 65 -6.69 -17.98 -5.91
CA GLU A 65 -7.03 -19.41 -5.81
C GLU A 65 -6.79 -20.17 -7.12
N ASP A 66 -6.73 -19.45 -8.25
CA ASP A 66 -6.43 -20.05 -9.57
C ASP A 66 -4.95 -20.45 -9.73
N GLY A 67 -4.09 -20.10 -8.79
CA GLY A 67 -2.66 -20.43 -8.81
C GLY A 67 -1.86 -19.75 -9.93
N LEU A 68 -2.36 -18.66 -10.50
CA LEU A 68 -1.78 -17.97 -11.66
C LEU A 68 -0.58 -17.06 -11.34
N PHE A 69 -0.29 -16.86 -10.06
CA PHE A 69 0.81 -15.98 -9.64
C PHE A 69 2.04 -16.83 -9.29
N GLU A 70 2.95 -16.97 -10.25
CA GLU A 70 4.18 -17.71 -10.05
C GLU A 70 5.10 -17.01 -9.04
N MET A 71 5.71 -17.82 -8.15
CA MET A 71 6.71 -17.35 -7.20
C MET A 71 8.09 -17.52 -7.80
N GLU A 72 8.86 -16.45 -7.88
CA GLU A 72 10.18 -16.42 -8.48
C GLU A 72 11.20 -15.69 -7.59
N PRO A 73 12.50 -15.93 -7.79
CA PRO A 73 13.54 -15.15 -7.14
C PRO A 73 13.58 -13.72 -7.68
N ILE A 74 13.18 -12.74 -6.90
CA ILE A 74 13.14 -11.33 -7.31
C ILE A 74 14.01 -10.44 -6.44
N SER A 75 14.45 -9.32 -7.01
CA SER A 75 15.15 -8.26 -6.30
C SER A 75 14.17 -7.31 -5.64
N VAL A 76 14.14 -7.33 -4.30
CA VAL A 76 13.32 -6.37 -3.53
C VAL A 76 13.70 -4.93 -3.83
N ARG A 77 14.99 -4.66 -4.08
CA ARG A 77 15.47 -3.33 -4.46
C ARG A 77 14.79 -2.85 -5.74
N ALA A 78 14.76 -3.68 -6.79
CA ALA A 78 14.15 -3.32 -8.07
C ALA A 78 12.66 -2.96 -7.92
N VAL A 79 11.91 -3.76 -7.15
CA VAL A 79 10.48 -3.49 -6.88
C VAL A 79 10.30 -2.20 -6.06
N CYS A 80 11.16 -1.95 -5.06
CA CYS A 80 11.09 -0.71 -4.28
C CYS A 80 11.41 0.53 -5.11
N ASP A 81 12.43 0.44 -5.99
CA ASP A 81 12.80 1.53 -6.89
C ASP A 81 11.65 1.84 -7.88
N GLU A 82 10.99 0.82 -8.42
CA GLU A 82 9.83 0.96 -9.31
C GLU A 82 8.65 1.62 -8.58
N VAL A 83 8.27 1.15 -7.38
CA VAL A 83 7.20 1.76 -6.57
C VAL A 83 7.49 3.22 -6.27
N THR A 84 8.75 3.53 -5.91
CA THR A 84 9.12 4.91 -5.57
C THR A 84 9.08 5.81 -6.79
N ALA A 85 9.54 5.33 -7.95
CA ALA A 85 9.47 6.09 -9.21
C ALA A 85 8.02 6.40 -9.59
N GLU A 86 7.11 5.41 -9.46
CA GLU A 86 5.69 5.61 -9.75
C GLU A 86 5.03 6.61 -8.79
N LEU A 87 5.36 6.54 -7.50
CA LEU A 87 4.78 7.42 -6.48
C LEU A 87 5.43 8.81 -6.39
N ALA A 88 6.58 9.04 -7.02
CA ALA A 88 7.34 10.27 -6.88
C ALA A 88 6.53 11.53 -7.22
N HIS A 89 5.71 11.48 -8.28
CA HIS A 89 4.85 12.60 -8.65
C HIS A 89 3.77 12.86 -7.60
N LEU A 90 3.15 11.78 -7.10
CA LEU A 90 2.06 11.86 -6.13
C LEU A 90 2.55 12.40 -4.77
N PHE A 91 3.72 11.99 -4.31
CA PHE A 91 4.33 12.52 -3.09
C PHE A 91 4.62 14.01 -3.23
N ARG A 92 5.27 14.44 -4.33
CA ARG A 92 5.56 15.87 -4.60
C ARG A 92 4.29 16.72 -4.69
N PHE A 93 3.25 16.22 -5.36
CA PHE A 93 1.96 16.91 -5.46
C PHE A 93 1.33 17.18 -4.09
N ASN A 94 1.54 16.28 -3.12
CA ASN A 94 1.05 16.40 -1.74
C ASN A 94 2.07 17.06 -0.79
N ASN A 95 3.12 17.74 -1.30
CA ASN A 95 4.20 18.35 -0.50
C ASN A 95 4.82 17.38 0.49
N ARG A 96 5.11 16.17 0.05
CA ARG A 96 5.69 15.08 0.86
C ARG A 96 6.83 14.42 0.10
N ASP A 97 7.73 13.79 0.86
CA ASP A 97 8.86 13.06 0.31
C ASP A 97 8.88 11.60 0.77
N LEU A 98 9.40 10.74 -0.08
CA LEU A 98 9.64 9.33 0.21
C LEU A 98 11.12 9.02 -0.02
N GLN A 99 11.84 8.69 1.06
CA GLN A 99 13.24 8.30 1.00
C GLN A 99 13.38 6.78 1.09
N ILE A 100 14.20 6.21 0.19
CA ILE A 100 14.57 4.80 0.28
C ILE A 100 15.91 4.66 1.02
N LYS A 101 15.98 3.69 1.94
CA LYS A 101 17.20 3.29 2.65
C LYS A 101 17.42 1.79 2.47
N TYR A 102 18.53 1.44 1.88
CA TYR A 102 18.97 0.05 1.73
C TYR A 102 20.10 -0.25 2.72
N SER A 103 19.91 -1.22 3.59
CA SER A 103 21.04 -1.87 4.25
C SER A 103 21.59 -2.93 3.29
N ASN A 104 22.90 -3.05 3.17
CA ASN A 104 23.71 -3.89 2.25
C ASN A 104 23.10 -5.24 1.80
N ASN A 105 21.86 -5.23 1.37
CA ASN A 105 21.14 -6.43 1.00
C ASN A 105 21.02 -6.56 -0.53
N SER A 106 21.72 -7.54 -1.07
CA SER A 106 21.59 -7.97 -2.45
C SER A 106 20.89 -9.33 -2.57
N ARG A 107 20.20 -9.79 -1.51
CA ARG A 107 19.56 -11.10 -1.51
C ARG A 107 18.27 -11.06 -2.30
N LEU A 108 18.05 -12.12 -3.09
CA LEU A 108 16.78 -12.36 -3.74
C LEU A 108 15.78 -12.94 -2.74
N VAL A 109 14.51 -12.60 -2.91
CA VAL A 109 13.39 -13.17 -2.16
C VAL A 109 12.53 -14.02 -3.07
N VAL A 110 11.81 -14.98 -2.51
CA VAL A 110 10.80 -15.75 -3.25
C VAL A 110 9.47 -15.00 -3.16
N ALA A 111 9.05 -14.38 -4.24
CA ALA A 111 7.81 -13.62 -4.29
C ALA A 111 7.26 -13.56 -5.73
N ASN A 112 6.04 -13.06 -5.89
CA ASN A 112 5.53 -12.61 -7.17
C ASN A 112 5.72 -11.10 -7.28
N HIS A 113 6.27 -10.62 -8.40
CA HIS A 113 6.57 -9.21 -8.64
C HIS A 113 5.36 -8.31 -8.42
N ASP A 114 4.24 -8.60 -9.09
CA ASP A 114 3.05 -7.75 -9.09
C ASP A 114 2.35 -7.69 -7.73
N LEU A 115 2.36 -8.83 -7.01
CA LEU A 115 1.78 -8.88 -5.66
C LEU A 115 2.65 -8.11 -4.67
N LEU A 116 3.98 -8.26 -4.75
CA LEU A 116 4.91 -7.53 -3.88
C LEU A 116 4.86 -6.03 -4.16
N PHE A 117 4.83 -5.64 -5.45
CA PHE A 117 4.64 -4.26 -5.86
C PHE A 117 3.39 -3.66 -5.20
N SER A 118 2.24 -4.33 -5.32
CA SER A 118 0.98 -3.87 -4.71
C SER A 118 1.07 -3.74 -3.19
N VAL A 119 1.76 -4.66 -2.49
CA VAL A 119 1.96 -4.58 -1.03
C VAL A 119 2.74 -3.32 -0.66
N ILE A 120 3.91 -3.11 -1.28
CA ILE A 120 4.79 -1.97 -0.98
C ILE A 120 4.10 -0.65 -1.36
N TYR A 121 3.43 -0.61 -2.51
CA TYR A 121 2.68 0.53 -2.98
C TYR A 121 1.59 0.96 -1.98
N ASN A 122 0.80 0.01 -1.47
CA ASN A 122 -0.21 0.28 -0.46
C ASN A 122 0.38 0.79 0.86
N PHE A 123 1.55 0.30 1.28
CA PHE A 123 2.24 0.83 2.46
C PHE A 123 2.73 2.27 2.24
N CYS A 124 3.27 2.57 1.07
CA CYS A 124 3.73 3.92 0.72
C CYS A 124 2.55 4.90 0.63
N LEU A 125 1.42 4.50 0.03
CA LEU A 125 0.20 5.32 0.01
C LEU A 125 -0.31 5.59 1.44
N ASN A 126 -0.30 4.59 2.32
CA ASN A 126 -0.66 4.79 3.71
C ASN A 126 0.29 5.80 4.37
N ALA A 127 1.60 5.67 4.19
CA ALA A 127 2.56 6.63 4.72
C ALA A 127 2.29 8.04 4.19
N MET A 128 2.02 8.19 2.90
CA MET A 128 1.66 9.48 2.31
C MET A 128 0.38 10.07 2.94
N HIS A 129 -0.65 9.26 3.15
CA HIS A 129 -1.92 9.75 3.69
C HIS A 129 -1.86 10.09 5.18
N TYR A 130 -1.06 9.36 5.96
CA TYR A 130 -1.01 9.50 7.42
C TYR A 130 0.13 10.39 7.92
N SER A 131 1.18 10.61 7.13
CA SER A 131 2.24 11.56 7.46
C SER A 131 1.70 12.99 7.60
N SER A 132 2.27 13.75 8.53
CA SER A 132 2.05 15.18 8.60
C SER A 132 2.62 15.88 7.35
N GLU A 133 2.15 17.07 7.04
CA GLU A 133 2.72 17.88 5.95
C GLU A 133 4.20 18.14 6.19
N GLU A 134 4.97 18.26 5.12
CA GLU A 134 6.44 18.49 5.14
C GLU A 134 7.25 17.40 5.85
N THR A 135 6.68 16.21 6.11
CA THR A 135 7.43 15.11 6.70
C THR A 135 7.95 14.13 5.66
N LEU A 136 9.13 13.58 5.95
CA LEU A 136 9.78 12.57 5.13
C LEU A 136 9.28 11.17 5.53
N SER A 137 8.65 10.45 4.61
CA SER A 137 8.38 9.02 4.79
C SER A 137 9.60 8.18 4.42
N GLU A 138 9.83 7.08 5.09
CA GLU A 138 10.98 6.21 4.87
C GLU A 138 10.58 4.82 4.42
N LEU A 139 11.11 4.37 3.28
CA LEU A 139 11.07 2.98 2.85
C LEU A 139 12.43 2.35 3.16
N VAL A 140 12.46 1.34 4.03
CA VAL A 140 13.68 0.71 4.52
C VAL A 140 13.68 -0.76 4.16
N VAL A 141 14.73 -1.21 3.47
CA VAL A 141 14.97 -2.63 3.14
C VAL A 141 16.18 -3.14 3.92
N LYS A 142 16.00 -4.21 4.69
CA LYS A 142 17.07 -4.79 5.50
C LYS A 142 16.91 -6.29 5.74
N ASP A 143 18.00 -6.96 6.05
CA ASP A 143 17.95 -8.32 6.60
C ASP A 143 17.32 -8.34 7.99
N TYR A 144 16.45 -9.32 8.22
CA TYR A 144 15.73 -9.45 9.47
C TYR A 144 15.45 -10.93 9.78
N HIS A 145 16.14 -11.48 10.78
CA HIS A 145 15.95 -12.88 11.24
C HIS A 145 15.89 -13.94 10.13
N GLY A 146 16.80 -13.86 9.15
CA GLY A 146 16.83 -14.80 8.03
C GLY A 146 15.81 -14.54 6.93
N MET A 147 15.12 -13.42 6.97
CA MET A 147 14.19 -12.91 5.95
C MET A 147 14.68 -11.54 5.45
N VAL A 148 14.06 -11.02 4.41
CA VAL A 148 14.22 -9.63 3.99
C VAL A 148 13.00 -8.85 4.44
N ARG A 149 13.20 -7.85 5.30
CA ARG A 149 12.13 -6.94 5.72
C ARG A 149 12.10 -5.70 4.85
N VAL A 150 10.95 -5.44 4.25
CA VAL A 150 10.58 -4.15 3.67
C VAL A 150 9.69 -3.42 4.66
N LYS A 151 10.09 -2.23 5.07
CA LYS A 151 9.36 -1.43 6.06
C LYS A 151 9.12 -0.02 5.54
N VAL A 152 7.89 0.45 5.58
CA VAL A 152 7.53 1.84 5.29
C VAL A 152 7.13 2.53 6.58
N ARG A 153 7.81 3.64 6.88
CA ARG A 153 7.63 4.47 8.07
C ARG A 153 6.94 5.78 7.70
N ASP A 154 5.85 6.08 8.37
CA ASP A 154 5.24 7.40 8.39
C ASP A 154 5.58 8.17 9.67
N PHE A 155 5.48 9.50 9.64
CA PHE A 155 5.68 10.40 10.78
C PHE A 155 4.40 11.22 10.99
N GLY A 156 3.29 10.52 11.14
CA GLY A 156 1.99 11.08 11.41
C GLY A 156 1.47 10.74 12.81
N PRO A 157 0.18 10.87 13.03
CA PRO A 157 -0.44 10.41 14.27
C PRO A 157 -0.21 8.92 14.50
N ALA A 158 0.14 8.56 15.73
CA ALA A 158 0.32 7.17 16.10
C ALA A 158 -0.95 6.35 15.84
N LEU A 159 -0.78 5.11 15.36
CA LEU A 159 -1.89 4.18 15.17
C LEU A 159 -2.70 4.04 16.47
N PRO A 160 -4.05 4.15 16.45
CA PRO A 160 -4.88 3.91 17.64
C PRO A 160 -4.58 2.55 18.26
N MET A 161 -4.62 2.49 19.60
CA MET A 161 -4.18 1.30 20.34
C MET A 161 -5.08 0.08 20.13
N ASP A 162 -6.37 0.30 19.98
CA ASP A 162 -7.37 -0.72 19.65
C ASP A 162 -7.12 -1.34 18.29
N VAL A 163 -6.90 -0.51 17.27
CA VAL A 163 -6.54 -0.92 15.90
C VAL A 163 -5.23 -1.71 15.89
N TRP A 164 -4.20 -1.20 16.58
CA TRP A 164 -2.92 -1.89 16.65
C TRP A 164 -3.02 -3.26 17.37
N ARG A 165 -3.83 -3.36 18.44
CA ARG A 165 -4.08 -4.63 19.13
C ARG A 165 -4.84 -5.62 18.25
N GLU A 166 -5.81 -5.15 17.48
CA GLU A 166 -6.55 -5.96 16.53
C GLU A 166 -5.61 -6.51 15.44
N MET A 167 -4.77 -5.67 14.87
CA MET A 167 -3.75 -6.08 13.90
C MET A 167 -2.77 -7.12 14.47
N LYS A 168 -2.40 -7.02 15.74
CA LYS A 168 -1.53 -8.01 16.40
C LYS A 168 -2.21 -9.37 16.66
N ARG A 169 -3.54 -9.40 16.86
CA ARG A 169 -4.28 -10.65 17.11
C ARG A 169 -4.51 -11.49 15.87
N GLY A 170 -4.34 -10.94 14.73
CA GLY A 170 -4.49 -11.59 13.44
C GLY A 170 -4.68 -10.52 12.39
N TRP A 171 -3.65 -10.34 11.58
CA TRP A 171 -3.64 -9.35 10.51
C TRP A 171 -4.96 -9.41 9.72
N ILE A 172 -5.44 -8.30 9.27
CA ILE A 172 -6.76 -7.97 8.74
C ILE A 172 -7.40 -9.12 7.96
N LYS A 173 -8.33 -9.82 8.60
CA LYS A 173 -9.08 -10.94 7.99
C LYS A 173 -10.25 -10.46 7.13
N ARG A 174 -10.72 -9.24 7.36
CA ARG A 174 -11.83 -8.61 6.64
C ARG A 174 -11.41 -7.18 6.29
N PRO A 175 -11.88 -6.64 5.15
CA PRO A 175 -11.81 -5.21 4.93
C PRO A 175 -12.62 -4.55 6.05
N THR A 176 -11.97 -4.16 7.10
CA THR A 176 -12.58 -3.31 8.10
C THR A 176 -12.38 -1.90 7.60
N SER A 177 -13.45 -1.16 7.50
CA SER A 177 -13.37 0.30 7.50
C SER A 177 -12.75 0.71 8.84
N ILE A 178 -11.44 0.51 8.95
CA ILE A 178 -10.66 1.17 9.96
C ILE A 178 -10.72 2.62 9.53
N ALA A 179 -11.80 3.28 9.95
CA ALA A 179 -12.05 4.68 9.73
C ALA A 179 -11.03 5.49 10.53
N MET A 180 -9.75 5.35 10.17
CA MET A 180 -8.67 6.10 10.78
C MET A 180 -8.66 7.54 10.31
N ARG A 181 -9.23 7.82 9.13
CA ARG A 181 -9.47 9.17 8.59
C ARG A 181 -10.60 9.14 7.56
N PRO A 182 -11.31 10.26 7.34
CA PRO A 182 -12.20 10.40 6.20
C PRO A 182 -11.44 10.07 4.90
N GLY A 183 -11.95 9.12 4.12
CA GLY A 183 -11.35 8.70 2.84
C GLY A 183 -10.36 7.54 2.89
N SER A 184 -10.03 6.97 4.06
CA SER A 184 -9.27 5.72 4.13
C SER A 184 -10.22 4.52 4.20
N SER A 185 -10.09 3.62 3.24
CA SER A 185 -11.01 2.50 3.06
C SER A 185 -10.63 1.22 3.83
N GLY A 186 -9.41 1.15 4.37
CA GLY A 186 -8.88 -0.09 4.94
C GLY A 186 -8.54 -1.18 3.91
N LEU A 187 -8.99 -0.99 2.66
CA LEU A 187 -8.79 -1.95 1.57
C LEU A 187 -7.31 -2.19 1.25
N GLY A 188 -6.47 -1.15 1.27
CA GLY A 188 -5.04 -1.28 0.98
C GLY A 188 -4.31 -2.24 1.94
N LEU A 189 -4.63 -2.20 3.23
CA LEU A 189 -4.06 -3.12 4.21
C LEU A 189 -4.63 -4.54 4.08
N PHE A 190 -5.90 -4.67 3.70
CA PHE A 190 -6.51 -5.96 3.39
C PHE A 190 -5.84 -6.60 2.17
N ILE A 191 -5.63 -5.85 1.08
CA ILE A 191 -4.90 -6.28 -0.12
C ILE A 191 -3.49 -6.73 0.27
N ALA A 192 -2.74 -5.90 1.00
CA ALA A 192 -1.41 -6.23 1.47
C ALA A 192 -1.40 -7.53 2.30
N SER A 193 -2.39 -7.75 3.16
CA SER A 193 -2.54 -8.97 3.94
C SER A 193 -2.77 -10.21 3.06
N LYS A 194 -3.65 -10.12 2.07
CA LYS A 194 -3.96 -11.23 1.17
C LYS A 194 -2.77 -11.63 0.32
N PHE A 195 -2.10 -10.64 -0.28
CA PHE A 195 -0.94 -10.87 -1.15
C PHE A 195 0.27 -11.38 -0.37
N SER A 196 0.56 -10.80 0.80
CA SER A 196 1.64 -11.30 1.65
C SER A 196 1.42 -12.76 2.06
N ARG A 197 0.19 -13.10 2.47
CA ARG A 197 -0.15 -14.48 2.83
C ARG A 197 0.03 -15.46 1.66
N TYR A 198 -0.37 -15.07 0.45
CA TYR A 198 -0.17 -15.87 -0.75
C TYR A 198 1.32 -16.10 -1.04
N MET A 199 2.16 -15.10 -0.82
CA MET A 199 3.62 -15.18 -0.98
C MET A 199 4.33 -15.85 0.20
N ASN A 200 3.62 -16.43 1.19
CA ASN A 200 4.20 -16.97 2.44
C ASN A 200 5.07 -15.94 3.17
N ALA A 201 4.71 -14.67 3.08
CA ALA A 201 5.38 -13.55 3.72
C ALA A 201 4.61 -13.11 4.97
N ASP A 202 5.33 -12.72 6.02
CA ASP A 202 4.75 -12.15 7.22
C ASP A 202 4.56 -10.65 7.06
N VAL A 203 3.41 -10.16 7.52
CA VAL A 203 3.07 -8.74 7.43
C VAL A 203 2.68 -8.20 8.80
N GLY A 204 3.05 -6.95 9.10
CA GLY A 204 2.77 -6.40 10.40
C GLY A 204 2.87 -4.87 10.48
N ALA A 205 2.58 -4.35 11.67
CA ALA A 205 2.73 -2.94 11.99
C ALA A 205 3.49 -2.73 13.30
N ILE A 206 4.32 -1.68 13.33
CA ILE A 206 5.02 -1.20 14.50
C ILE A 206 4.45 0.18 14.83
N ARG A 207 3.86 0.29 16.02
CA ARG A 207 3.37 1.57 16.52
C ARG A 207 4.53 2.35 17.16
N HIS A 208 4.69 3.60 16.76
CA HIS A 208 5.61 4.55 17.37
C HIS A 208 4.84 5.66 18.08
N ARG A 209 5.52 6.54 18.80
CA ARG A 209 4.89 7.71 19.43
C ARG A 209 4.49 8.77 18.39
N ASP A 210 5.28 8.85 17.33
CA ASP A 210 5.27 9.84 16.26
C ASP A 210 5.00 9.20 14.88
N GLY A 211 4.09 8.21 14.82
CA GLY A 211 3.68 7.56 13.57
C GLY A 211 3.62 6.04 13.63
N THR A 212 3.66 5.42 12.45
CA THR A 212 3.54 3.97 12.27
C THR A 212 4.56 3.46 11.28
N SER A 213 4.96 2.21 11.40
CA SER A 213 5.66 1.47 10.34
C SER A 213 4.85 0.26 9.96
N PHE A 214 4.53 0.13 8.67
CA PHE A 214 4.05 -1.13 8.10
C PHE A 214 5.23 -1.89 7.50
N PHE A 215 5.22 -3.21 7.62
CA PHE A 215 6.31 -4.03 7.10
C PHE A 215 5.81 -5.35 6.51
N VAL A 216 6.60 -5.90 5.61
CA VAL A 216 6.48 -7.27 5.09
C VAL A 216 7.84 -7.96 5.21
N ASP A 217 7.85 -9.19 5.73
CA ASP A 217 9.02 -10.04 5.87
C ASP A 217 8.93 -11.14 4.81
N LEU A 218 9.87 -11.15 3.89
CA LEU A 218 9.89 -12.01 2.71
C LEU A 218 10.91 -13.13 2.88
N PRO A 219 10.57 -14.36 2.50
CA PRO A 219 11.50 -15.48 2.55
C PRO A 219 12.63 -15.29 1.54
N ILE A 220 13.87 -15.50 1.99
CA ILE A 220 15.07 -15.41 1.13
C ILE A 220 15.05 -16.57 0.14
N SER A 221 15.34 -16.29 -1.12
CA SER A 221 15.55 -17.31 -2.15
C SER A 221 16.81 -18.14 -1.84
N LYS A 222 16.72 -19.46 -2.02
CA LYS A 222 17.89 -20.34 -1.93
C LYS A 222 18.79 -20.24 -3.16
N GLN A 223 18.35 -19.60 -4.24
CA GLN A 223 19.16 -19.34 -5.40
C GLN A 223 20.22 -18.27 -5.09
N ALA A 224 21.43 -18.49 -5.57
CA ALA A 224 22.55 -17.58 -5.40
C ALA A 224 22.23 -16.20 -5.99
N ARG A 225 22.89 -15.17 -5.42
CA ARG A 225 22.79 -13.75 -5.81
C ARG A 225 22.84 -13.60 -7.35
N LEU A 226 22.01 -12.70 -7.86
CA LEU A 226 22.30 -12.09 -9.17
C LEU A 226 23.64 -11.36 -9.05
N PHE A 227 24.57 -11.69 -9.93
CA PHE A 227 25.94 -11.19 -9.99
C PHE A 227 26.01 -9.66 -10.07
#